data_9291a23f8485c83a8c07f1b424dfac96
#
_entry.id   9291a23f8485c83a8c07f1b424dfac96
#
_cell.length_a   1.000
_cell.length_b   1.000
_cell.length_c   1.000
_cell.angle_alpha   90.00
_cell.angle_beta   90.00
_cell.angle_gamma   90.00
#
_symmetry.space_group_name_H-M   'P 1'
#
loop_
_entity.id
_entity.type
_entity.pdbx_description
1 polymer ?
#
loop_
_entity_poly.entity_id
_entity_poly.type
_entity_poly.pdbx_seq_one_letter_code
_entity_poly.pdbx_strand_id
1 'polypeptide(L)'
;VDEATSTKAPVARLADKVSGIFVPTVISIAIIAAIVWMLCGYSWEFALEIAVSVLVISCPCALGLATPTAIMVGTGRGARNGILFRSAEAIESLEKVDAVVLDKTGTVTSGKPSLTDVIAFGKVRPEELLTLAASVEQKSEHPLATAIVKGAKALNLSDLVQQLGNISGNCDGKFIRVGNKSVISSEDAKTKGLADGLANEGKTPLYVVADDKLIGLLAIADPIRPDSKQAIEAMQAKGKEVWMLTGDNEKTARAVAARVGIKNVRAEVKPADKEAVVRELQAQGK
;
A
#
# COMPACT_ATOMS: atom_id res chain seq x y z
N VAL A 1 14.97 -5.97 12.45
CA VAL A 1 15.15 -7.44 12.41
C VAL A 1 15.05 -8.01 13.83
N ASP A 2 15.71 -7.42 14.81
CA ASP A 2 15.67 -7.89 16.19
C ASP A 2 14.26 -7.84 16.80
N GLU A 3 13.49 -6.81 16.52
CA GLU A 3 12.11 -6.67 17.01
C GLU A 3 11.17 -7.73 16.39
N ALA A 4 11.38 -8.10 15.13
CA ALA A 4 10.61 -9.15 14.46
C ALA A 4 10.95 -10.57 14.98
N THR A 5 12.15 -10.79 15.47
CA THR A 5 12.58 -12.07 16.06
C THR A 5 12.22 -12.20 17.54
N SER A 6 11.97 -11.07 18.24
CA SER A 6 11.60 -11.06 19.67
C SER A 6 10.10 -11.33 19.91
N THR A 7 9.23 -11.09 18.93
CA THR A 7 7.79 -11.37 19.06
C THR A 7 7.48 -12.84 18.76
N LYS A 8 6.92 -13.55 19.76
CA LYS A 8 6.50 -14.95 19.55
C LYS A 8 5.31 -15.04 18.62
N ALA A 9 5.43 -15.81 17.54
CA ALA A 9 4.33 -16.12 16.63
C ALA A 9 3.17 -16.81 17.38
N PRO A 10 1.90 -16.66 16.96
CA PRO A 10 0.74 -17.33 17.54
C PRO A 10 0.93 -18.83 17.67
N VAL A 11 1.49 -19.49 16.64
CA VAL A 11 1.77 -20.93 16.67
C VAL A 11 2.83 -21.29 17.72
N ALA A 12 3.83 -20.42 17.99
CA ALA A 12 4.79 -20.66 19.05
C ALA A 12 4.15 -20.55 20.45
N ARG A 13 3.22 -19.62 20.66
CA ARG A 13 2.43 -19.53 21.90
C ARG A 13 1.56 -20.77 22.13
N LEU A 14 0.99 -21.32 21.05
CA LEU A 14 0.23 -22.59 21.14
C LEU A 14 1.15 -23.75 21.51
N ALA A 15 2.34 -23.82 20.92
CA ALA A 15 3.36 -24.83 21.25
C ALA A 15 3.80 -24.74 22.72
N ASP A 16 4.03 -23.52 23.24
CA ASP A 16 4.37 -23.29 24.65
C ASP A 16 3.22 -23.79 25.58
N LYS A 17 1.95 -23.51 25.22
CA LYS A 17 0.79 -23.94 25.99
C LYS A 17 0.64 -25.46 26.01
N VAL A 18 0.82 -26.11 24.87
CA VAL A 18 0.79 -27.58 24.75
C VAL A 18 1.93 -28.19 25.56
N SER A 19 3.13 -27.67 25.44
CA SER A 19 4.30 -28.14 26.19
C SER A 19 4.10 -27.98 27.70
N GLY A 20 3.46 -26.91 28.15
CA GLY A 20 3.14 -26.65 29.55
C GLY A 20 2.24 -27.71 30.21
N ILE A 21 1.41 -28.40 29.43
CA ILE A 21 0.57 -29.53 29.90
C ILE A 21 1.29 -30.85 29.66
N PHE A 22 1.87 -31.01 28.50
CA PHE A 22 2.49 -32.24 28.04
C PHE A 22 3.69 -32.67 28.90
N VAL A 23 4.60 -31.75 29.21
CA VAL A 23 5.82 -32.05 29.97
C VAL A 23 5.53 -32.59 31.38
N PRO A 24 4.68 -31.93 32.21
CA PRO A 24 4.32 -32.48 33.52
C PRO A 24 3.63 -33.85 33.41
N THR A 25 2.78 -34.04 32.38
CA THR A 25 2.10 -35.33 32.17
C THR A 25 3.08 -36.46 31.87
N VAL A 26 4.04 -36.21 30.97
CA VAL A 26 5.07 -37.22 30.63
C VAL A 26 5.99 -37.53 31.82
N ILE A 27 6.36 -36.51 32.60
CA ILE A 27 7.14 -36.72 33.83
C ILE A 27 6.38 -37.62 34.80
N SER A 28 5.08 -37.38 34.99
CA SER A 28 4.24 -38.19 35.85
C SER A 28 4.16 -39.65 35.35
N ILE A 29 4.01 -39.87 34.05
CA ILE A 29 4.00 -41.21 33.43
C ILE A 29 5.34 -41.91 33.65
N ALA A 30 6.47 -41.21 33.45
CA ALA A 30 7.79 -41.75 33.64
C ALA A 30 8.01 -42.22 35.10
N ILE A 31 7.59 -41.39 36.09
CA ILE A 31 7.67 -41.76 37.52
C ILE A 31 6.79 -42.97 37.82
N ILE A 32 5.54 -42.99 37.36
CA ILE A 32 4.62 -44.10 37.55
C ILE A 32 5.20 -45.38 36.95
N ALA A 33 5.74 -45.30 35.73
CA ALA A 33 6.35 -46.45 35.07
C ALA A 33 7.55 -47.01 35.89
N ALA A 34 8.43 -46.13 36.39
CA ALA A 34 9.55 -46.56 37.24
C ALA A 34 9.05 -47.26 38.52
N ILE A 35 8.05 -46.69 39.21
CA ILE A 35 7.48 -47.29 40.40
C ILE A 35 6.85 -48.67 40.12
N VAL A 36 6.12 -48.81 39.04
CA VAL A 36 5.47 -50.08 38.69
C VAL A 36 6.51 -51.15 38.40
N TRP A 37 7.57 -50.85 37.64
CA TRP A 37 8.63 -51.83 37.38
C TRP A 37 9.41 -52.22 38.62
N MET A 38 9.64 -51.28 39.54
CA MET A 38 10.25 -51.60 40.87
C MET A 38 9.38 -52.51 41.68
N LEU A 39 8.05 -52.29 41.72
CA LEU A 39 7.07 -53.14 42.44
C LEU A 39 6.94 -54.53 41.79
N CYS A 40 7.22 -54.65 40.52
CA CYS A 40 7.31 -55.94 39.79
C CYS A 40 8.60 -56.72 40.06
N GLY A 41 9.52 -56.17 40.91
CA GLY A 41 10.73 -56.83 41.33
C GLY A 41 11.96 -56.66 40.44
N TYR A 42 11.88 -55.70 39.49
CA TYR A 42 13.04 -55.34 38.63
C TYR A 42 14.01 -54.41 39.37
N SER A 43 15.27 -54.41 38.91
CA SER A 43 16.32 -53.58 39.54
C SER A 43 16.08 -52.09 39.35
N TRP A 44 16.68 -51.28 40.20
CA TRP A 44 16.64 -49.82 40.12
C TRP A 44 17.18 -49.29 38.79
N GLU A 45 18.26 -49.91 38.28
CA GLU A 45 18.85 -49.54 36.99
C GLU A 45 17.85 -49.71 35.83
N PHE A 46 17.12 -50.83 35.81
CA PHE A 46 16.10 -51.08 34.82
C PHE A 46 14.92 -50.10 34.90
N ALA A 47 14.46 -49.83 36.12
CA ALA A 47 13.36 -48.87 36.33
C ALA A 47 13.77 -47.45 35.88
N LEU A 48 15.00 -47.05 36.14
CA LEU A 48 15.56 -45.76 35.69
C LEU A 48 15.71 -45.71 34.16
N GLU A 49 16.17 -46.77 33.52
CA GLU A 49 16.26 -46.85 32.05
C GLU A 49 14.90 -46.65 31.37
N ILE A 50 13.86 -47.30 31.91
CA ILE A 50 12.49 -47.13 31.42
C ILE A 50 12.03 -45.68 31.61
N ALA A 51 12.21 -45.06 32.77
CA ALA A 51 11.83 -43.70 33.04
C ALA A 51 12.51 -42.71 32.08
N VAL A 52 13.82 -42.86 31.86
CA VAL A 52 14.61 -42.04 30.93
C VAL A 52 14.11 -42.26 29.50
N SER A 53 13.84 -43.50 29.11
CA SER A 53 13.32 -43.80 27.75
C SER A 53 11.97 -43.12 27.48
N VAL A 54 11.07 -43.14 28.45
CA VAL A 54 9.77 -42.40 28.33
C VAL A 54 10.00 -40.92 28.16
N LEU A 55 10.90 -40.30 28.94
CA LEU A 55 11.21 -38.87 28.84
C LEU A 55 11.85 -38.49 27.50
N VAL A 56 12.80 -39.27 27.00
CA VAL A 56 13.51 -38.99 25.75
C VAL A 56 12.61 -39.16 24.54
N ILE A 57 11.82 -40.25 24.45
CA ILE A 57 10.93 -40.52 23.35
C ILE A 57 9.81 -39.48 23.27
N SER A 58 9.35 -39.02 24.41
CA SER A 58 8.23 -38.06 24.49
C SER A 58 8.67 -36.58 24.35
N CYS A 59 9.94 -36.30 24.02
CA CYS A 59 10.42 -34.92 23.90
C CYS A 59 9.70 -34.19 22.72
N PRO A 60 8.99 -33.06 22.95
CA PRO A 60 8.40 -32.28 21.90
C PRO A 60 9.42 -31.30 21.25
N CYS A 61 10.69 -31.70 21.18
CA CYS A 61 11.81 -30.85 20.75
C CYS A 61 11.63 -30.30 19.34
N ALA A 62 11.01 -31.09 18.44
CA ALA A 62 10.69 -30.62 17.08
C ALA A 62 9.69 -29.45 17.08
N LEU A 63 8.71 -29.47 18.00
CA LEU A 63 7.69 -28.40 18.09
C LEU A 63 8.30 -27.09 18.59
N GLY A 64 9.23 -27.15 19.55
CA GLY A 64 9.88 -25.97 20.14
C GLY A 64 10.95 -25.32 19.25
N LEU A 65 11.56 -26.04 18.32
CA LEU A 65 12.64 -25.51 17.46
C LEU A 65 12.20 -25.26 16.03
N ALA A 66 11.25 -26.00 15.48
CA ALA A 66 10.85 -25.90 14.08
C ALA A 66 10.27 -24.52 13.71
N THR A 67 9.36 -24.00 14.54
CA THR A 67 8.71 -22.71 14.28
C THR A 67 9.68 -21.52 14.34
N PRO A 68 10.50 -21.33 15.39
CA PRO A 68 11.50 -20.25 15.41
C PRO A 68 12.47 -20.35 14.23
N THR A 69 12.92 -21.56 13.88
CA THR A 69 13.81 -21.76 12.73
C THR A 69 13.15 -21.37 11.41
N ALA A 70 11.92 -21.77 11.19
CA ALA A 70 11.17 -21.42 9.98
C ALA A 70 10.98 -19.91 9.86
N ILE A 71 10.63 -19.22 10.95
CA ILE A 71 10.50 -17.76 11.02
C ILE A 71 11.83 -17.08 10.73
N MET A 72 12.93 -17.55 11.35
CA MET A 72 14.26 -16.99 11.13
C MET A 72 14.70 -17.14 9.66
N VAL A 73 14.49 -18.29 9.05
CA VAL A 73 14.79 -18.52 7.64
C VAL A 73 13.89 -17.68 6.75
N GLY A 74 12.59 -17.59 7.06
CA GLY A 74 11.62 -16.80 6.31
C GLY A 74 11.94 -15.29 6.35
N THR A 75 12.22 -14.74 7.54
CA THR A 75 12.63 -13.34 7.71
C THR A 75 13.95 -13.04 7.00
N GLY A 76 14.94 -13.94 7.13
CA GLY A 76 16.23 -13.80 6.47
C GLY A 76 16.11 -13.81 4.94
N ARG A 77 15.26 -14.68 4.38
CA ARG A 77 14.97 -14.70 2.94
C ARG A 77 14.23 -13.45 2.49
N GLY A 78 13.26 -12.97 3.28
CA GLY A 78 12.57 -11.71 3.04
C GLY A 78 13.55 -10.54 2.99
N ALA A 79 14.42 -10.41 4.00
CA ALA A 79 15.42 -9.34 4.09
C ALA A 79 16.37 -9.32 2.90
N ARG A 80 16.83 -10.48 2.42
CA ARG A 80 17.67 -10.60 1.20
C ARG A 80 16.95 -10.09 -0.06
N ASN A 81 15.62 -10.11 -0.08
CA ASN A 81 14.80 -9.58 -1.17
C ASN A 81 14.27 -8.17 -0.89
N GLY A 82 14.81 -7.47 0.10
CA GLY A 82 14.40 -6.11 0.47
C GLY A 82 13.06 -6.04 1.23
N ILE A 83 12.56 -7.18 1.73
CA ILE A 83 11.30 -7.26 2.49
C ILE A 83 11.64 -7.40 3.97
N LEU A 84 11.30 -6.39 4.77
CA LEU A 84 11.50 -6.39 6.21
C LEU A 84 10.17 -6.70 6.92
N PHE A 85 10.08 -7.86 7.54
CA PHE A 85 8.95 -8.22 8.38
C PHE A 85 9.06 -7.54 9.74
N ARG A 86 7.97 -6.95 10.21
CA ARG A 86 7.92 -6.25 11.49
C ARG A 86 7.73 -7.20 12.67
N SER A 87 7.09 -8.33 12.45
CA SER A 87 6.87 -9.34 13.49
C SER A 87 6.75 -10.75 12.88
N ALA A 88 6.96 -11.77 13.69
CA ALA A 88 6.72 -13.17 13.33
C ALA A 88 5.24 -13.42 12.98
N GLU A 89 4.33 -12.73 13.66
CA GLU A 89 2.89 -12.78 13.40
C GLU A 89 2.53 -12.26 11.99
N ALA A 90 3.24 -11.24 11.50
CA ALA A 90 3.04 -10.71 10.15
C ALA A 90 3.35 -11.76 9.07
N ILE A 91 4.35 -12.62 9.28
CA ILE A 91 4.69 -13.71 8.33
C ILE A 91 3.59 -14.78 8.35
N GLU A 92 3.12 -15.17 9.54
CA GLU A 92 2.07 -16.18 9.70
C GLU A 92 0.75 -15.69 9.12
N SER A 93 0.41 -14.41 9.35
CA SER A 93 -0.83 -13.81 8.86
C SER A 93 -0.83 -13.62 7.33
N LEU A 94 0.34 -13.45 6.70
CA LEU A 94 0.44 -13.20 5.26
C LEU A 94 -0.12 -14.37 4.43
N GLU A 95 -0.04 -15.59 4.91
CA GLU A 95 -0.62 -16.75 4.23
C GLU A 95 -2.15 -16.67 4.18
N LYS A 96 -2.77 -16.12 5.22
CA LYS A 96 -4.23 -16.04 5.41
C LYS A 96 -4.86 -14.82 4.74
N VAL A 97 -4.07 -13.96 4.12
CA VAL A 97 -4.57 -12.76 3.44
C VAL A 97 -5.36 -13.18 2.20
N ASP A 98 -6.63 -12.75 2.11
CA ASP A 98 -7.50 -12.99 0.96
C ASP A 98 -7.61 -11.77 0.05
N ALA A 99 -7.49 -10.57 0.61
CA ALA A 99 -7.54 -9.31 -0.12
C ALA A 99 -6.26 -8.50 0.05
N VAL A 100 -5.79 -7.88 -1.03
CA VAL A 100 -4.66 -6.96 -1.04
C VAL A 100 -5.15 -5.60 -1.49
N VAL A 101 -4.96 -4.61 -0.64
CA VAL A 101 -5.38 -3.23 -0.90
C VAL A 101 -4.15 -2.40 -1.27
N LEU A 102 -4.12 -1.90 -2.49
CA LEU A 102 -3.02 -1.11 -3.03
C LEU A 102 -3.41 0.37 -3.12
N ASP A 103 -2.57 1.25 -2.62
CA ASP A 103 -2.68 2.67 -2.97
C ASP A 103 -2.27 2.86 -4.43
N LYS A 104 -2.93 3.78 -5.15
CA LYS A 104 -2.55 4.10 -6.52
C LYS A 104 -1.19 4.79 -6.56
N THR A 105 -1.08 5.94 -5.87
CA THR A 105 0.03 6.87 -6.03
C THR A 105 1.29 6.39 -5.30
N GLY A 106 2.38 6.20 -6.04
CA GLY A 106 3.65 5.72 -5.48
C GLY A 106 3.72 4.22 -5.22
N THR A 107 2.60 3.47 -5.43
CA THR A 107 2.55 2.01 -5.32
C THR A 107 2.25 1.37 -6.68
N VAL A 108 1.05 1.55 -7.22
CA VAL A 108 0.70 1.11 -8.58
C VAL A 108 1.37 2.00 -9.63
N THR A 109 1.50 3.27 -9.31
CA THR A 109 2.19 4.29 -10.13
C THR A 109 3.53 4.67 -9.51
N SER A 110 4.36 5.39 -10.25
CA SER A 110 5.72 5.76 -9.83
C SER A 110 5.78 6.81 -8.71
N GLY A 111 4.67 7.50 -8.43
CA GLY A 111 4.62 8.63 -7.50
C GLY A 111 5.35 9.88 -8.04
N LYS A 112 5.56 9.94 -9.35
CA LYS A 112 6.20 11.05 -10.05
C LYS A 112 5.25 11.63 -11.09
N PRO A 113 4.22 12.37 -10.66
CA PRO A 113 3.28 12.99 -11.58
C PRO A 113 4.01 13.97 -12.50
N SER A 114 3.56 14.02 -13.76
CA SER A 114 4.08 14.91 -14.78
C SER A 114 2.96 15.55 -15.57
N LEU A 115 3.16 16.80 -15.98
CA LEU A 115 2.26 17.50 -16.90
C LEU A 115 2.30 16.80 -18.26
N THR A 116 1.12 16.46 -18.80
CA THR A 116 1.01 15.76 -20.09
C THR A 116 0.31 16.60 -21.14
N ASP A 117 -0.68 17.41 -20.76
CA ASP A 117 -1.47 18.20 -21.68
C ASP A 117 -1.74 19.61 -21.13
N VAL A 118 -1.76 20.58 -22.04
CA VAL A 118 -2.11 21.98 -21.77
C VAL A 118 -3.15 22.39 -22.82
N ILE A 119 -4.40 22.56 -22.42
CA ILE A 119 -5.53 22.86 -23.28
C ILE A 119 -6.06 24.25 -22.94
N ALA A 120 -5.69 25.24 -23.72
CA ALA A 120 -6.14 26.63 -23.51
C ALA A 120 -7.48 26.91 -24.24
N PHE A 121 -8.31 27.77 -23.65
CA PHE A 121 -9.61 28.17 -24.20
C PHE A 121 -9.60 29.63 -24.64
N GLY A 122 -10.42 29.91 -25.66
CA GLY A 122 -10.59 31.26 -26.17
C GLY A 122 -9.34 31.83 -26.86
N LYS A 123 -8.87 32.99 -26.38
CA LYS A 123 -7.69 33.71 -26.92
C LYS A 123 -6.42 33.45 -26.13
N VAL A 124 -6.50 32.68 -25.06
CA VAL A 124 -5.35 32.36 -24.20
C VAL A 124 -4.45 31.36 -24.91
N ARG A 125 -3.13 31.60 -24.90
CA ARG A 125 -2.17 30.67 -25.46
C ARG A 125 -1.79 29.59 -24.43
N PRO A 126 -1.44 28.37 -24.85
CA PRO A 126 -1.03 27.31 -23.92
C PRO A 126 0.11 27.70 -22.98
N GLU A 127 1.10 28.45 -23.48
CA GLU A 127 2.25 28.94 -22.69
C GLU A 127 1.79 29.92 -21.61
N GLU A 128 0.86 30.83 -21.95
CA GLU A 128 0.26 31.78 -21.01
C GLU A 128 -0.54 31.06 -19.92
N LEU A 129 -1.38 30.09 -20.32
CA LEU A 129 -2.14 29.26 -19.38
C LEU A 129 -1.25 28.55 -18.37
N LEU A 130 -0.18 27.93 -18.90
CA LEU A 130 0.77 27.19 -18.04
C LEU A 130 1.56 28.11 -17.13
N THR A 131 1.96 29.29 -17.63
CA THR A 131 2.69 30.30 -16.83
C THR A 131 1.83 30.79 -15.67
N LEU A 132 0.55 31.15 -15.92
CA LEU A 132 -0.38 31.57 -14.89
C LEU A 132 -0.60 30.47 -13.82
N ALA A 133 -0.83 29.25 -14.27
CA ALA A 133 -1.02 28.11 -13.37
C ALA A 133 0.22 27.83 -12.52
N ALA A 134 1.40 27.79 -13.13
CA ALA A 134 2.66 27.55 -12.45
C ALA A 134 3.01 28.65 -11.44
N SER A 135 2.66 29.90 -11.72
CA SER A 135 2.92 31.03 -10.83
C SER A 135 2.17 30.91 -9.50
N VAL A 136 0.91 30.45 -9.55
CA VAL A 136 0.08 30.23 -8.37
C VAL A 136 0.57 28.99 -7.58
N GLU A 137 0.97 27.94 -8.28
CA GLU A 137 1.34 26.67 -7.69
C GLU A 137 2.79 26.61 -7.17
N GLN A 138 3.61 27.65 -7.38
CA GLN A 138 5.00 27.69 -6.91
C GLN A 138 5.18 27.44 -5.41
N LYS A 139 4.24 27.92 -4.59
CA LYS A 139 4.28 27.80 -3.13
C LYS A 139 3.53 26.57 -2.59
N SER A 140 2.90 25.79 -3.46
CA SER A 140 2.15 24.61 -3.09
C SER A 140 3.08 23.39 -2.98
N GLU A 141 3.00 22.69 -1.86
CA GLU A 141 3.74 21.43 -1.65
C GLU A 141 3.03 20.20 -2.26
N HIS A 142 1.87 20.42 -2.89
CA HIS A 142 1.10 19.33 -3.46
C HIS A 142 1.84 18.71 -4.65
N PRO A 143 1.88 17.36 -4.81
CA PRO A 143 2.57 16.70 -5.91
C PRO A 143 2.14 17.16 -7.31
N LEU A 144 0.86 17.50 -7.49
CA LEU A 144 0.32 18.01 -8.75
C LEU A 144 0.86 19.41 -9.07
N ALA A 145 1.00 20.27 -8.06
CA ALA A 145 1.61 21.60 -8.20
C ALA A 145 3.06 21.50 -8.67
N THR A 146 3.82 20.60 -8.04
CA THR A 146 5.20 20.32 -8.45
C THR A 146 5.27 19.86 -9.92
N ALA A 147 4.33 19.09 -10.41
CA ALA A 147 4.26 18.65 -11.81
C ALA A 147 4.02 19.82 -12.77
N ILE A 148 3.13 20.76 -12.42
CA ILE A 148 2.84 21.96 -13.22
C ILE A 148 4.09 22.85 -13.31
N VAL A 149 4.72 23.13 -12.17
CA VAL A 149 5.93 23.99 -12.11
C VAL A 149 7.09 23.35 -12.89
N LYS A 150 7.29 22.03 -12.78
CA LYS A 150 8.29 21.31 -13.58
C LYS A 150 7.97 21.34 -15.07
N GLY A 151 6.69 21.22 -15.44
CA GLY A 151 6.24 21.34 -16.83
C GLY A 151 6.54 22.72 -17.42
N ALA A 152 6.28 23.78 -16.68
CA ALA A 152 6.61 25.15 -17.07
C ALA A 152 8.14 25.36 -17.24
N LYS A 153 8.93 24.81 -16.32
CA LYS A 153 10.42 24.85 -16.43
C LYS A 153 10.93 24.13 -17.68
N ALA A 154 10.36 22.98 -18.01
CA ALA A 154 10.76 22.20 -19.18
C ALA A 154 10.50 22.95 -20.51
N LEU A 155 9.54 23.88 -20.52
CA LEU A 155 9.22 24.77 -21.66
C LEU A 155 9.94 26.12 -21.58
N ASN A 156 10.94 26.28 -20.70
CA ASN A 156 11.70 27.53 -20.50
C ASN A 156 10.83 28.74 -20.07
N LEU A 157 9.73 28.51 -19.36
CA LEU A 157 8.84 29.57 -18.87
C LEU A 157 9.21 30.06 -17.46
N SER A 158 10.35 29.66 -16.93
CA SER A 158 10.77 29.93 -15.53
C SER A 158 10.84 31.43 -15.20
N ASP A 159 11.37 32.24 -16.11
CA ASP A 159 11.51 33.68 -15.88
C ASP A 159 10.14 34.38 -15.81
N LEU A 160 9.21 33.99 -16.67
CA LEU A 160 7.83 34.50 -16.67
C LEU A 160 7.09 34.05 -15.40
N VAL A 161 7.28 32.82 -14.96
CA VAL A 161 6.72 32.29 -13.72
C VAL A 161 7.25 33.07 -12.51
N GLN A 162 8.55 33.38 -12.44
CA GLN A 162 9.14 34.17 -11.35
C GLN A 162 8.62 35.61 -11.31
N GLN A 163 8.43 36.25 -12.46
CA GLN A 163 7.89 37.62 -12.55
C GLN A 163 6.45 37.70 -12.00
N LEU A 164 5.64 36.68 -12.24
CA LEU A 164 4.24 36.60 -11.80
C LEU A 164 4.08 36.07 -10.37
N GLY A 165 5.04 35.26 -9.90
CA GLY A 165 4.93 34.43 -8.69
C GLY A 165 4.99 35.14 -7.33
N ASN A 166 5.03 36.46 -7.27
CA ASN A 166 5.07 37.20 -6.01
C ASN A 166 3.70 37.46 -5.38
N ILE A 167 2.60 37.00 -5.99
CA ILE A 167 1.26 37.39 -5.56
C ILE A 167 0.39 36.12 -5.43
N SER A 168 0.12 35.69 -4.24
CA SER A 168 -0.75 34.54 -3.93
C SER A 168 -2.15 34.75 -4.55
N GLY A 169 -2.45 33.99 -5.62
CA GLY A 169 -3.75 33.95 -6.30
C GLY A 169 -4.04 35.13 -7.23
N ASN A 170 -3.28 36.21 -7.21
CA ASN A 170 -3.47 37.38 -8.07
C ASN A 170 -2.25 37.56 -8.96
N CYS A 171 -2.35 37.12 -10.22
CA CYS A 171 -1.29 37.24 -11.22
C CYS A 171 -1.71 38.31 -12.24
N ASP A 172 -0.91 39.35 -12.41
CA ASP A 172 -1.13 40.44 -13.38
C ASP A 172 -2.52 41.09 -13.24
N GLY A 173 -2.98 41.27 -11.98
CA GLY A 173 -4.30 41.84 -11.65
C GLY A 173 -5.48 40.86 -11.84
N LYS A 174 -5.24 39.59 -12.18
CA LYS A 174 -6.26 38.54 -12.31
C LYS A 174 -6.16 37.55 -11.16
N PHE A 175 -7.29 37.16 -10.61
CA PHE A 175 -7.37 36.11 -9.59
C PHE A 175 -7.40 34.73 -10.24
N ILE A 176 -6.28 33.98 -10.10
CA ILE A 176 -6.11 32.65 -10.70
C ILE A 176 -6.39 31.55 -9.68
N ARG A 177 -7.19 30.56 -10.09
CA ARG A 177 -7.43 29.33 -9.33
C ARG A 177 -7.11 28.11 -10.19
N VAL A 178 -6.42 27.16 -9.62
CA VAL A 178 -6.11 25.86 -10.24
C VAL A 178 -6.63 24.76 -9.31
N GLY A 179 -7.32 23.77 -9.88
CA GLY A 179 -7.83 22.68 -9.06
C GLY A 179 -8.73 21.71 -9.81
N ASN A 180 -9.38 20.86 -9.06
CA ASN A 180 -10.36 19.92 -9.60
C ASN A 180 -11.66 20.67 -9.97
N LYS A 181 -12.71 19.94 -10.35
CA LYS A 181 -14.00 20.48 -10.76
C LYS A 181 -14.64 21.47 -9.75
N SER A 182 -14.23 21.43 -8.47
CA SER A 182 -14.79 22.33 -7.45
C SER A 182 -14.41 23.80 -7.63
N VAL A 183 -13.40 24.11 -8.44
CA VAL A 183 -12.96 25.50 -8.70
C VAL A 183 -13.81 26.23 -9.74
N ILE A 184 -14.70 25.52 -10.44
CA ILE A 184 -15.61 26.08 -11.45
C ILE A 184 -17.05 26.09 -10.94
N SER A 185 -17.82 27.13 -11.30
CA SER A 185 -19.23 27.25 -10.94
C SER A 185 -20.14 26.51 -11.90
N SER A 186 -19.75 26.40 -13.16
CA SER A 186 -20.49 25.69 -14.21
C SER A 186 -19.52 25.11 -15.23
N GLU A 187 -19.92 24.01 -15.86
CA GLU A 187 -19.14 23.32 -16.89
C GLU A 187 -20.01 23.11 -18.12
N ASP A 188 -19.54 23.58 -19.27
CA ASP A 188 -20.20 23.31 -20.54
C ASP A 188 -19.94 21.89 -21.04
N ALA A 189 -20.76 21.41 -21.97
CA ALA A 189 -20.68 20.05 -22.50
C ALA A 189 -19.32 19.76 -23.18
N LYS A 190 -18.72 20.77 -23.82
CA LYS A 190 -17.43 20.64 -24.51
C LYS A 190 -16.29 20.44 -23.49
N THR A 191 -16.24 21.29 -22.48
CA THR A 191 -15.24 21.19 -21.40
C THR A 191 -15.35 19.87 -20.67
N LYS A 192 -16.60 19.45 -20.34
CA LYS A 192 -16.85 18.15 -19.74
C LYS A 192 -16.36 17.00 -20.63
N GLY A 193 -16.64 17.05 -21.92
CA GLY A 193 -16.15 16.03 -22.86
C GLY A 193 -14.62 15.92 -22.91
N LEU A 194 -13.93 17.07 -22.89
CA LEU A 194 -12.46 17.10 -22.84
C LEU A 194 -11.92 16.54 -21.53
N ALA A 195 -12.46 16.99 -20.39
CA ALA A 195 -12.03 16.50 -19.08
C ALA A 195 -12.29 15.00 -18.92
N ASP A 196 -13.45 14.52 -19.37
CA ASP A 196 -13.80 13.10 -19.38
C ASP A 196 -12.87 12.28 -20.30
N GLY A 197 -12.49 12.81 -21.47
CA GLY A 197 -11.52 12.20 -22.36
C GLY A 197 -10.16 12.01 -21.68
N LEU A 198 -9.63 13.06 -21.07
CA LEU A 198 -8.38 13.01 -20.31
C LEU A 198 -8.45 12.00 -19.15
N ALA A 199 -9.57 12.00 -18.42
CA ALA A 199 -9.78 11.06 -17.31
C ALA A 199 -9.81 9.59 -17.79
N ASN A 200 -10.46 9.32 -18.92
CA ASN A 200 -10.49 7.99 -19.55
C ASN A 200 -9.11 7.52 -20.02
N GLU A 201 -8.18 8.45 -20.27
CA GLU A 201 -6.79 8.16 -20.52
C GLU A 201 -5.96 7.93 -19.23
N GLY A 202 -6.60 7.96 -18.06
CA GLY A 202 -5.93 7.81 -16.76
C GLY A 202 -5.18 9.05 -16.30
N LYS A 203 -5.47 10.21 -16.91
CA LYS A 203 -4.91 11.51 -16.54
C LYS A 203 -5.85 12.22 -15.56
N THR A 204 -5.31 13.06 -14.70
CA THR A 204 -6.08 13.91 -13.77
C THR A 204 -6.28 15.28 -14.40
N PRO A 205 -7.50 15.66 -14.83
CA PRO A 205 -7.77 16.98 -15.36
C PRO A 205 -7.82 18.01 -14.22
N LEU A 206 -7.14 19.14 -14.42
CA LEU A 206 -7.16 20.30 -13.55
C LEU A 206 -7.70 21.50 -14.33
N TYR A 207 -8.62 22.22 -13.71
CA TYR A 207 -9.26 23.40 -14.28
C TYR A 207 -8.47 24.65 -13.87
N VAL A 208 -8.21 25.53 -14.84
CA VAL A 208 -7.58 26.82 -14.61
C VAL A 208 -8.59 27.92 -14.85
N VAL A 209 -8.84 28.70 -13.81
CA VAL A 209 -9.85 29.77 -13.79
C VAL A 209 -9.17 31.10 -13.55
N ALA A 210 -9.51 32.13 -14.32
CA ALA A 210 -9.10 33.51 -14.14
C ALA A 210 -10.35 34.40 -14.01
N ASP A 211 -10.47 35.15 -12.90
CA ASP A 211 -11.60 36.04 -12.62
C ASP A 211 -12.96 35.37 -12.87
N ASP A 212 -13.14 34.17 -12.28
CA ASP A 212 -14.31 33.30 -12.41
C ASP A 212 -14.60 32.75 -13.81
N LYS A 213 -13.73 32.99 -14.80
CA LYS A 213 -13.83 32.41 -16.14
C LYS A 213 -12.87 31.27 -16.30
N LEU A 214 -13.38 30.14 -16.79
CA LEU A 214 -12.55 29.00 -17.16
C LEU A 214 -11.70 29.37 -18.38
N ILE A 215 -10.37 29.33 -18.24
CA ILE A 215 -9.42 29.69 -19.30
C ILE A 215 -8.68 28.51 -19.90
N GLY A 216 -8.78 27.31 -19.28
CA GLY A 216 -8.22 26.10 -19.82
C GLY A 216 -8.19 24.93 -18.86
N LEU A 217 -7.66 23.81 -19.37
CA LEU A 217 -7.42 22.57 -18.64
C LEU A 217 -5.94 22.21 -18.70
N LEU A 218 -5.43 21.70 -17.60
CA LEU A 218 -4.15 21.00 -17.54
C LEU A 218 -4.42 19.52 -17.26
N ALA A 219 -3.61 18.63 -17.81
CA ALA A 219 -3.69 17.21 -17.46
C ALA A 219 -2.37 16.75 -16.87
N ILE A 220 -2.48 15.99 -15.79
CA ILE A 220 -1.33 15.41 -15.09
C ILE A 220 -1.53 13.90 -15.05
N ALA A 221 -0.50 13.16 -15.41
CA ALA A 221 -0.45 11.71 -15.27
C ALA A 221 0.71 11.29 -14.36
N ASP A 222 0.42 10.28 -13.54
CA ASP A 222 1.44 9.56 -12.79
C ASP A 222 1.64 8.20 -13.47
N PRO A 223 2.79 7.96 -14.10
CA PRO A 223 3.00 6.77 -14.91
C PRO A 223 2.92 5.50 -14.07
N ILE A 224 2.25 4.48 -14.61
CA ILE A 224 2.19 3.14 -14.01
C ILE A 224 3.60 2.57 -13.96
N ARG A 225 3.99 1.95 -12.84
CA ARG A 225 5.28 1.28 -12.72
C ARG A 225 5.36 0.08 -13.67
N PRO A 226 6.51 -0.18 -14.29
CA PRO A 226 6.66 -1.27 -15.25
C PRO A 226 6.32 -2.65 -14.68
N ASP A 227 6.56 -2.85 -13.39
CA ASP A 227 6.37 -4.10 -12.66
C ASP A 227 4.96 -4.28 -12.07
N SER A 228 4.14 -3.22 -12.00
CA SER A 228 2.83 -3.25 -11.32
C SER A 228 1.87 -4.26 -11.94
N LYS A 229 1.75 -4.32 -13.25
CA LYS A 229 0.84 -5.24 -13.92
C LYS A 229 1.18 -6.69 -13.61
N GLN A 230 2.46 -7.06 -13.76
CA GLN A 230 2.94 -8.41 -13.48
C GLN A 230 2.75 -8.80 -12.01
N ALA A 231 3.02 -7.88 -11.08
CA ALA A 231 2.83 -8.12 -9.65
C ALA A 231 1.36 -8.36 -9.30
N ILE A 232 0.44 -7.56 -9.88
CA ILE A 232 -1.00 -7.70 -9.68
C ILE A 232 -1.50 -9.03 -10.24
N GLU A 233 -1.11 -9.38 -11.47
CA GLU A 233 -1.45 -10.67 -12.08
C GLU A 233 -0.94 -11.86 -11.24
N ALA A 234 0.26 -11.76 -10.66
CA ALA A 234 0.81 -12.79 -9.78
C ALA A 234 0.01 -12.95 -8.47
N MET A 235 -0.48 -11.83 -7.88
CA MET A 235 -1.35 -11.89 -6.70
C MET A 235 -2.69 -12.54 -7.04
N GLN A 236 -3.31 -12.15 -8.17
CA GLN A 236 -4.58 -12.70 -8.63
C GLN A 236 -4.47 -14.19 -8.99
N ALA A 237 -3.37 -14.62 -9.59
CA ALA A 237 -3.08 -16.03 -9.88
C ALA A 237 -2.98 -16.89 -8.62
N LYS A 238 -2.62 -16.30 -7.47
CA LYS A 238 -2.65 -16.94 -6.16
C LYS A 238 -4.04 -16.88 -5.47
N GLY A 239 -5.08 -16.49 -6.19
CA GLY A 239 -6.44 -16.38 -5.67
C GLY A 239 -6.68 -15.16 -4.77
N LYS A 240 -5.74 -14.19 -4.72
CA LYS A 240 -5.92 -12.99 -3.89
C LYS A 240 -6.76 -11.95 -4.62
N GLU A 241 -7.70 -11.36 -3.92
CA GLU A 241 -8.52 -10.27 -4.44
C GLU A 241 -7.72 -8.96 -4.33
N VAL A 242 -7.53 -8.26 -5.46
CA VAL A 242 -6.75 -7.01 -5.48
C VAL A 242 -7.67 -5.82 -5.60
N TRP A 243 -7.52 -4.87 -4.68
CA TRP A 243 -8.23 -3.60 -4.61
C TRP A 243 -7.28 -2.43 -4.83
N MET A 244 -7.74 -1.40 -5.53
CA MET A 244 -7.01 -0.14 -5.66
C MET A 244 -7.76 0.98 -4.93
N LEU A 245 -7.05 1.70 -4.06
CA LEU A 245 -7.53 2.90 -3.37
C LEU A 245 -6.86 4.14 -3.94
N THR A 246 -7.63 5.21 -4.13
CA THR A 246 -7.09 6.50 -4.57
C THR A 246 -7.98 7.67 -4.18
N GLY A 247 -7.37 8.85 -4.02
CA GLY A 247 -8.09 10.12 -3.90
C GLY A 247 -8.53 10.73 -5.24
N ASP A 248 -8.14 10.12 -6.37
CA ASP A 248 -8.53 10.59 -7.70
C ASP A 248 -10.02 10.37 -7.97
N ASN A 249 -10.53 11.05 -9.01
CA ASN A 249 -11.88 10.83 -9.49
C ASN A 249 -12.06 9.41 -10.03
N GLU A 250 -13.31 8.93 -10.01
CA GLU A 250 -13.68 7.56 -10.37
C GLU A 250 -13.24 7.17 -11.80
N LYS A 251 -13.33 8.08 -12.79
CA LYS A 251 -12.98 7.80 -14.19
C LYS A 251 -11.48 7.55 -14.34
N THR A 252 -10.65 8.44 -13.78
CA THR A 252 -9.19 8.29 -13.80
C THR A 252 -8.76 7.02 -13.07
N ALA A 253 -9.37 6.75 -11.92
CA ALA A 253 -9.07 5.56 -11.12
C ALA A 253 -9.37 4.28 -11.89
N ARG A 254 -10.56 4.16 -12.50
CA ARG A 254 -10.95 3.00 -13.32
C ARG A 254 -10.07 2.83 -14.55
N ALA A 255 -9.69 3.92 -15.21
CA ALA A 255 -8.80 3.86 -16.36
C ALA A 255 -7.41 3.29 -16.01
N VAL A 256 -6.83 3.71 -14.88
CA VAL A 256 -5.56 3.16 -14.39
C VAL A 256 -5.72 1.70 -13.97
N ALA A 257 -6.76 1.38 -13.21
CA ALA A 257 -7.04 0.02 -12.75
C ALA A 257 -7.21 -0.97 -13.91
N ALA A 258 -7.93 -0.59 -14.96
CA ALA A 258 -8.11 -1.41 -16.15
C ALA A 258 -6.78 -1.74 -16.86
N ARG A 259 -5.84 -0.80 -16.91
CA ARG A 259 -4.51 -1.01 -17.52
C ARG A 259 -3.67 -2.05 -16.79
N VAL A 260 -3.85 -2.17 -15.46
CA VAL A 260 -3.11 -3.11 -14.62
C VAL A 260 -3.92 -4.35 -14.25
N GLY A 261 -5.18 -4.46 -14.73
CA GLY A 261 -6.03 -5.65 -14.52
C GLY A 261 -6.71 -5.70 -13.15
N ILE A 262 -6.86 -4.56 -12.44
CA ILE A 262 -7.61 -4.47 -11.19
C ILE A 262 -9.08 -4.21 -11.48
N LYS A 263 -9.97 -5.02 -10.91
CA LYS A 263 -11.43 -4.87 -11.04
C LYS A 263 -12.04 -4.03 -9.91
N ASN A 264 -11.49 -4.15 -8.71
CA ASN A 264 -12.03 -3.51 -7.51
C ASN A 264 -11.34 -2.18 -7.26
N VAL A 265 -12.10 -1.09 -7.33
CA VAL A 265 -11.59 0.28 -7.17
C VAL A 265 -12.43 1.02 -6.14
N ARG A 266 -11.77 1.75 -5.25
CA ARG A 266 -12.34 2.77 -4.37
C ARG A 266 -11.68 4.10 -4.69
N ALA A 267 -12.39 4.97 -5.38
CA ALA A 267 -11.97 6.31 -5.77
C ALA A 267 -12.45 7.36 -4.76
N GLU A 268 -11.95 8.59 -4.88
CA GLU A 268 -12.33 9.75 -4.08
C GLU A 268 -12.18 9.55 -2.56
N VAL A 269 -11.30 8.62 -2.16
CA VAL A 269 -11.03 8.29 -0.75
C VAL A 269 -10.05 9.29 -0.16
N LYS A 270 -10.47 10.02 0.88
CA LYS A 270 -9.59 10.93 1.60
C LYS A 270 -8.52 10.15 2.38
N PRO A 271 -7.34 10.71 2.62
CA PRO A 271 -6.27 10.03 3.36
C PRO A 271 -6.71 9.47 4.72
N ALA A 272 -7.55 10.21 5.46
CA ALA A 272 -8.09 9.79 6.75
C ALA A 272 -9.07 8.61 6.66
N ASP A 273 -9.71 8.42 5.50
CA ASP A 273 -10.76 7.41 5.33
C ASP A 273 -10.21 6.08 4.75
N LYS A 274 -8.94 6.04 4.35
CA LYS A 274 -8.33 4.83 3.77
C LYS A 274 -8.36 3.64 4.72
N GLU A 275 -8.14 3.88 6.00
CA GLU A 275 -8.20 2.85 7.04
C GLU A 275 -9.62 2.27 7.17
N ALA A 276 -10.66 3.10 7.06
CA ALA A 276 -12.04 2.68 7.15
C ALA A 276 -12.41 1.67 6.06
N VAL A 277 -11.89 1.85 4.84
CA VAL A 277 -12.08 0.91 3.73
C VAL A 277 -11.48 -0.46 4.05
N VAL A 278 -10.28 -0.49 4.65
CA VAL A 278 -9.65 -1.76 5.06
C VAL A 278 -10.48 -2.44 6.13
N ARG A 279 -10.97 -1.70 7.14
CA ARG A 279 -11.85 -2.25 8.19
C ARG A 279 -13.16 -2.78 7.63
N GLU A 280 -13.74 -2.11 6.62
CA GLU A 280 -14.94 -2.59 5.92
C GLU A 280 -14.71 -3.96 5.28
N LEU A 281 -13.57 -4.14 4.58
CA LEU A 281 -13.20 -5.41 3.97
C LEU A 281 -12.98 -6.51 5.01
N GLN A 282 -12.32 -6.18 6.12
CA GLN A 282 -12.12 -7.10 7.25
C GLN A 282 -13.46 -7.52 7.88
N ALA A 283 -14.43 -6.60 8.02
CA ALA A 283 -15.76 -6.91 8.52
C ALA A 283 -16.56 -7.85 7.59
N GLN A 284 -16.19 -7.88 6.29
CA GLN A 284 -16.74 -8.82 5.31
C GLN A 284 -16.03 -10.19 5.33
N GLY A 285 -15.08 -10.40 6.26
CA GLY A 285 -14.37 -11.66 6.43
C GLY A 285 -13.14 -11.82 5.51
N LYS A 286 -12.60 -10.72 5.03
CA LYS A 286 -11.42 -10.68 4.15
C LYS A 286 -10.17 -10.28 4.88
#